data_137a3973422f26b8b028b667cb9c9f97
#
_entry.id   137a3973422f26b8b028b667cb9c9f97
#
_cell.length_a   1.000
_cell.length_b   1.000
_cell.length_c   1.000
_cell.angle_alpha   90.00
_cell.angle_beta   90.00
_cell.angle_gamma   90.00
#
_symmetry.space_group_name_H-M   'P 1'
#
loop_
_entity.id
_entity.type
_entity.pdbx_description
1 polymer ?
#
loop_
_entity_poly.entity_id
_entity_poly.type
_entity_poly.pdbx_seq_one_letter_code
_entity_poly.pdbx_strand_id
1 'polypeptide(L)'
;GIDIMSKHTVVVGKSVLVGRPIAICLLNRNATVSVCHTKTQNLGDITKNADILIVAAGSAGLIKADMVKDGAVVIDIGQTNIDGKLYGDVDFENVSKKASYITKAVGGVGPMTVAMLMTNLVDCAEHELNARNARLTNC
;
A
#
# COMPACT_ATOMS: atom_id res chain seq x y z
N GLY A 1 2.69 -16.23 0.72
CA GLY A 1 2.38 -14.91 1.26
C GLY A 1 3.54 -14.33 2.07
N ILE A 2 3.58 -13.01 2.17
CA ILE A 2 4.57 -12.31 2.99
C ILE A 2 3.95 -12.07 4.36
N ASP A 3 4.59 -12.57 5.42
CA ASP A 3 4.15 -12.30 6.78
C ASP A 3 4.49 -10.84 7.13
N ILE A 4 3.50 -10.12 7.65
CA ILE A 4 3.63 -8.71 8.05
C ILE A 4 3.73 -8.54 9.57
N MET A 5 3.46 -9.60 10.34
CA MET A 5 3.56 -9.58 11.80
C MET A 5 4.98 -9.24 12.23
N SER A 6 5.13 -8.34 13.17
CA SER A 6 6.42 -7.87 13.71
C SER A 6 7.35 -7.19 12.69
N LYS A 7 6.90 -6.94 11.46
CA LYS A 7 7.69 -6.21 10.46
C LYS A 7 7.60 -4.71 10.69
N HIS A 8 8.73 -4.02 10.48
CA HIS A 8 8.73 -2.57 10.41
C HIS A 8 8.23 -2.13 9.04
N THR A 9 7.06 -1.55 9.01
CA THR A 9 6.40 -1.06 7.79
C THR A 9 6.40 0.46 7.78
N VAL A 10 6.89 1.06 6.70
CA VAL A 10 6.83 2.51 6.50
C VAL A 10 5.81 2.82 5.40
N VAL A 11 4.87 3.70 5.71
CA VAL A 11 3.87 4.22 4.78
C VAL A 11 4.21 5.65 4.44
N VAL A 12 4.58 5.92 3.20
CA VAL A 12 4.88 7.26 2.68
C VAL A 12 3.63 7.83 2.02
N GLY A 13 3.01 8.78 2.70
CA GLY A 13 1.72 9.37 2.35
C GLY A 13 0.69 9.17 3.47
N LYS A 14 -0.04 10.23 3.82
CA LYS A 14 -1.04 10.23 4.90
C LYS A 14 -2.44 10.61 4.41
N SER A 15 -2.75 10.36 3.13
CA SER A 15 -4.07 10.67 2.59
C SER A 15 -5.16 9.87 3.32
N VAL A 16 -6.35 10.43 3.38
CA VAL A 16 -7.52 9.78 4.01
C VAL A 16 -7.95 8.55 3.22
N LEU A 17 -7.72 8.57 1.89
CA LEU A 17 -8.17 7.49 1.00
C LEU A 17 -7.20 6.30 0.96
N VAL A 18 -5.89 6.52 1.18
CA VAL A 18 -4.88 5.48 0.98
C VAL A 18 -3.99 5.30 2.19
N GLY A 19 -3.15 6.30 2.52
CA GLY A 19 -2.10 6.12 3.53
C GLY A 19 -2.62 5.80 4.92
N ARG A 20 -3.62 6.54 5.40
CA ARG A 20 -4.21 6.30 6.74
C ARG A 20 -4.91 4.94 6.84
N PRO A 21 -5.81 4.55 5.91
CA PRO A 21 -6.45 3.24 5.96
C PRO A 21 -5.44 2.08 5.94
N ILE A 22 -4.43 2.15 5.09
CA ILE A 22 -3.38 1.13 5.02
C ILE A 22 -2.62 1.03 6.33
N ALA A 23 -2.23 2.16 6.92
CA ALA A 23 -1.53 2.16 8.21
C ALA A 23 -2.36 1.48 9.31
N ILE A 24 -3.67 1.76 9.38
CA ILE A 24 -4.58 1.12 10.33
C ILE A 24 -4.70 -0.39 10.05
N CYS A 25 -4.85 -0.79 8.80
CA CYS A 25 -4.92 -2.21 8.43
C CYS A 25 -3.65 -2.97 8.82
N LEU A 26 -2.49 -2.36 8.68
CA LEU A 26 -1.21 -2.95 9.08
C LEU A 26 -1.07 -3.06 10.60
N LEU A 27 -1.46 -2.02 11.35
CA LEU A 27 -1.49 -2.04 12.81
C LEU A 27 -2.39 -3.16 13.33
N ASN A 28 -3.58 -3.34 12.76
CA ASN A 28 -4.52 -4.41 13.12
C ASN A 28 -3.96 -5.81 12.83
N ARG A 29 -2.90 -5.92 12.05
CA ARG A 29 -2.18 -7.16 11.74
C ARG A 29 -0.83 -7.26 12.45
N ASN A 30 -0.65 -6.50 13.52
CA ASN A 30 0.53 -6.51 14.39
C ASN A 30 1.84 -6.12 13.69
N ALA A 31 1.79 -5.28 12.66
CA ALA A 31 2.97 -4.64 12.10
C ALA A 31 3.37 -3.42 12.95
N THR A 32 4.66 -3.10 13.01
CA THR A 32 5.15 -1.81 13.52
C THR A 32 5.09 -0.80 12.40
N VAL A 33 4.32 0.28 12.54
CA VAL A 33 4.03 1.20 11.42
C VAL A 33 4.56 2.59 11.70
N SER A 34 5.34 3.12 10.75
CA SER A 34 5.73 4.53 10.68
C SER A 34 5.03 5.19 9.50
N VAL A 35 4.38 6.35 9.72
CA VAL A 35 3.71 7.10 8.65
C VAL A 35 4.49 8.37 8.37
N CYS A 36 4.97 8.52 7.13
CA CYS A 36 5.69 9.67 6.63
C CYS A 36 4.81 10.54 5.72
N HIS A 37 5.14 11.82 5.63
CA HIS A 37 4.39 12.79 4.82
C HIS A 37 5.30 13.95 4.38
N THR A 38 4.77 14.92 3.64
CA THR A 38 5.53 16.03 3.06
C THR A 38 6.30 16.91 4.07
N LYS A 39 5.99 16.81 5.37
CA LYS A 39 6.71 17.52 6.43
C LYS A 39 7.66 16.61 7.23
N THR A 40 7.77 15.34 6.85
CA THR A 40 8.72 14.41 7.48
C THR A 40 10.14 14.81 7.07
N GLN A 41 10.98 15.04 8.06
CA GLN A 41 12.39 15.30 7.84
C GLN A 41 13.16 13.99 7.64
N ASN A 42 14.22 14.03 6.85
CA ASN A 42 15.10 12.89 6.61
C ASN A 42 14.35 11.61 6.21
N LEU A 43 13.43 11.73 5.25
CA LEU A 43 12.60 10.63 4.78
C LEU A 43 13.40 9.35 4.49
N GLY A 44 14.55 9.48 3.82
CA GLY A 44 15.42 8.35 3.49
C GLY A 44 15.93 7.59 4.72
N ASP A 45 16.20 8.28 5.83
CA ASP A 45 16.66 7.63 7.06
C ASP A 45 15.59 6.75 7.71
N ILE A 46 14.32 7.08 7.47
CA ILE A 46 13.19 6.28 7.96
C ILE A 46 12.94 5.12 7.00
N THR A 47 12.85 5.40 5.70
CA THR A 47 12.45 4.41 4.70
C THR A 47 13.49 3.31 4.48
N LYS A 48 14.80 3.62 4.62
CA LYS A 48 15.89 2.62 4.50
C LYS A 48 15.89 1.54 5.60
N ASN A 49 15.10 1.72 6.65
CA ASN A 49 14.96 0.74 7.73
C ASN A 49 13.68 -0.11 7.60
N ALA A 50 12.86 0.13 6.58
CA ALA A 50 11.60 -0.57 6.39
C ALA A 50 11.79 -1.98 5.83
N ASP A 51 11.19 -2.99 6.47
CA ASP A 51 11.05 -4.33 5.89
C ASP A 51 10.01 -4.32 4.78
N ILE A 52 8.96 -3.51 4.97
CA ILE A 52 7.90 -3.27 3.99
C ILE A 52 7.75 -1.77 3.80
N LEU A 53 7.90 -1.30 2.57
CA LEU A 53 7.75 0.10 2.20
C LEU A 53 6.53 0.28 1.30
N ILE A 54 5.57 1.08 1.75
CA ILE A 54 4.36 1.40 0.98
C ILE A 54 4.41 2.88 0.60
N VAL A 55 4.33 3.18 -0.68
CA VAL A 55 4.49 4.54 -1.19
C VAL A 55 3.20 4.99 -1.88
N ALA A 56 2.63 6.08 -1.38
CA ALA A 56 1.40 6.71 -1.87
C ALA A 56 1.49 8.24 -1.73
N ALA A 57 2.57 8.82 -2.25
CA ALA A 57 2.89 10.24 -2.10
C ALA A 57 2.37 11.12 -3.25
N GLY A 58 2.09 10.53 -4.43
CA GLY A 58 1.72 11.26 -5.64
C GLY A 58 2.87 12.11 -6.19
N SER A 59 4.10 11.65 -6.05
CA SER A 59 5.31 12.33 -6.48
C SER A 59 6.22 11.34 -7.21
N ALA A 60 6.24 11.41 -8.54
CA ALA A 60 6.95 10.48 -9.39
C ALA A 60 8.43 10.35 -9.00
N GLY A 61 8.88 9.11 -8.79
CA GLY A 61 10.26 8.78 -8.51
C GLY A 61 10.81 9.39 -7.21
N LEU A 62 9.96 9.69 -6.23
CA LEU A 62 10.34 10.23 -4.91
C LEU A 62 11.32 9.30 -4.18
N ILE A 63 11.04 8.01 -4.19
CA ILE A 63 11.85 7.01 -3.48
C ILE A 63 12.95 6.49 -4.40
N LYS A 64 14.20 6.69 -3.98
CA LYS A 64 15.39 6.24 -4.66
C LYS A 64 15.98 4.98 -4.01
N ALA A 65 16.89 4.29 -4.68
CA ALA A 65 17.48 3.04 -4.21
C ALA A 65 18.24 3.17 -2.87
N ASP A 66 18.87 4.30 -2.61
CA ASP A 66 19.57 4.60 -1.35
C ASP A 66 18.61 4.79 -0.16
N MET A 67 17.32 5.01 -0.43
CA MET A 67 16.26 5.15 0.55
C MET A 67 15.55 3.84 0.86
N VAL A 68 15.97 2.71 0.30
CA VAL A 68 15.30 1.40 0.45
C VAL A 68 16.28 0.40 1.07
N LYS A 69 15.79 -0.39 2.03
CA LYS A 69 16.52 -1.49 2.65
C LYS A 69 16.75 -2.62 1.63
N ASP A 70 17.92 -3.26 1.67
CA ASP A 70 18.19 -4.45 0.86
C ASP A 70 17.21 -5.57 1.22
N GLY A 71 16.60 -6.16 0.21
CA GLY A 71 15.61 -7.22 0.39
C GLY A 71 14.22 -6.75 0.86
N ALA A 72 13.97 -5.44 0.95
CA ALA A 72 12.64 -4.93 1.33
C ALA A 72 11.55 -5.31 0.33
N VAL A 73 10.32 -5.39 0.83
CA VAL A 73 9.12 -5.45 0.00
C VAL A 73 8.64 -4.03 -0.26
N VAL A 74 8.50 -3.66 -1.54
CA VAL A 74 8.10 -2.30 -1.93
C VAL A 74 6.76 -2.33 -2.66
N ILE A 75 5.79 -1.60 -2.13
CA ILE A 75 4.45 -1.46 -2.73
C ILE A 75 4.29 -0.01 -3.15
N ASP A 76 4.40 0.24 -4.45
CA ASP A 76 4.17 1.54 -5.05
C ASP A 76 2.70 1.66 -5.47
N ILE A 77 1.98 2.56 -4.82
CA ILE A 77 0.57 2.87 -5.10
C ILE A 77 0.47 4.17 -5.90
N GLY A 78 1.52 4.98 -5.85
CA GLY A 78 1.57 6.26 -6.54
C GLY A 78 1.45 6.12 -8.05
N GLN A 79 0.69 7.02 -8.66
CA GLN A 79 0.59 7.14 -10.11
C GLN A 79 0.55 8.61 -10.50
N THR A 80 1.54 9.04 -11.25
CA THR A 80 1.63 10.40 -11.78
C THR A 80 1.71 10.30 -13.31
N ASN A 81 0.81 11.00 -14.01
CA ASN A 81 0.87 11.10 -15.46
C ASN A 81 1.79 12.27 -15.84
N ILE A 82 2.84 11.97 -16.59
CA ILE A 82 3.76 12.95 -17.16
C ILE A 82 3.79 12.69 -18.67
N ASP A 83 3.35 13.65 -19.46
CA ASP A 83 3.33 13.58 -20.93
C ASP A 83 2.66 12.31 -21.49
N GLY A 84 1.54 11.88 -20.87
CA GLY A 84 0.79 10.71 -21.29
C GLY A 84 1.35 9.37 -20.80
N LYS A 85 2.47 9.37 -20.09
CA LYS A 85 3.08 8.17 -19.51
C LYS A 85 2.88 8.15 -17.99
N LEU A 86 2.50 6.98 -17.46
CA LEU A 86 2.32 6.77 -16.02
C LEU A 86 3.64 6.40 -15.35
N TYR A 87 3.97 7.13 -14.30
CA TYR A 87 5.11 6.90 -13.43
C TYR A 87 4.63 6.61 -12.01
N GLY A 88 5.32 5.69 -11.34
CA GLY A 88 5.16 5.45 -9.90
C GLY A 88 5.92 6.46 -9.06
N ASP A 89 5.66 6.43 -7.76
CA ASP A 89 6.38 7.24 -6.78
C ASP A 89 7.78 6.68 -6.47
N VAL A 90 8.08 5.46 -6.92
CA VAL A 90 9.36 4.77 -6.72
C VAL A 90 10.16 4.74 -8.01
N ASP A 91 11.47 4.97 -7.92
CA ASP A 91 12.43 4.73 -9.01
C ASP A 91 12.56 3.23 -9.26
N PHE A 92 11.62 2.69 -10.03
CA PHE A 92 11.47 1.25 -10.25
C PHE A 92 12.75 0.59 -10.77
N GLU A 93 13.45 1.23 -11.72
CA GLU A 93 14.63 0.62 -12.38
C GLU A 93 15.78 0.36 -11.39
N ASN A 94 16.00 1.26 -10.44
CA ASN A 94 17.08 1.15 -9.47
C ASN A 94 16.65 0.40 -8.21
N VAL A 95 15.42 0.61 -7.74
CA VAL A 95 14.89 -0.05 -6.55
C VAL A 95 14.63 -1.53 -6.79
N SER A 96 14.21 -1.94 -7.99
CA SER A 96 13.97 -3.36 -8.33
C SER A 96 15.22 -4.25 -8.23
N LYS A 97 16.41 -3.67 -8.35
CA LYS A 97 17.68 -4.38 -8.19
C LYS A 97 17.99 -4.72 -6.72
N LYS A 98 17.29 -4.07 -5.80
CA LYS A 98 17.57 -4.09 -4.36
C LYS A 98 16.43 -4.71 -3.54
N ALA A 99 15.19 -4.47 -3.95
CA ALA A 99 13.99 -5.00 -3.32
C ALA A 99 13.83 -6.51 -3.59
N SER A 100 13.31 -7.25 -2.61
CA SER A 100 12.90 -8.65 -2.82
C SER A 100 11.62 -8.75 -3.66
N TYR A 101 10.71 -7.82 -3.47
CA TYR A 101 9.47 -7.66 -4.26
C TYR A 101 9.19 -6.18 -4.47
N ILE A 102 8.73 -5.83 -5.66
CA ILE A 102 8.29 -4.47 -5.98
C ILE A 102 7.11 -4.51 -6.95
N THR A 103 6.08 -3.71 -6.68
CA THR A 103 4.97 -3.54 -7.61
C THR A 103 5.34 -2.58 -8.74
N LYS A 104 4.80 -2.82 -9.93
CA LYS A 104 4.93 -1.91 -11.07
C LYS A 104 3.90 -0.78 -10.96
N ALA A 105 4.22 0.41 -11.49
CA ALA A 105 3.27 1.52 -11.57
C ALA A 105 2.04 1.17 -12.43
N VAL A 106 2.24 0.40 -13.51
CA VAL A 106 1.16 -0.10 -14.39
C VAL A 106 1.00 -1.60 -14.18
N GLY A 107 -0.22 -2.07 -13.94
CA GLY A 107 -0.52 -3.47 -13.68
C GLY A 107 -0.13 -3.98 -12.28
N GLY A 108 0.27 -3.08 -11.38
CA GLY A 108 0.57 -3.39 -9.97
C GLY A 108 -0.68 -3.40 -9.09
N VAL A 109 -0.86 -2.36 -8.28
CA VAL A 109 -1.95 -2.26 -7.28
C VAL A 109 -3.32 -2.01 -7.92
N GLY A 110 -3.39 -1.31 -9.06
CA GLY A 110 -4.66 -0.96 -9.71
C GLY A 110 -5.59 -2.14 -9.95
N PRO A 111 -5.17 -3.23 -10.62
CA PRO A 111 -6.00 -4.42 -10.82
C PRO A 111 -6.50 -5.06 -9.51
N MET A 112 -5.69 -5.04 -8.45
CA MET A 112 -6.09 -5.53 -7.12
C MET A 112 -7.20 -4.67 -6.51
N THR A 113 -7.16 -3.36 -6.71
CA THR A 113 -8.21 -2.45 -6.25
C THR A 113 -9.55 -2.80 -6.88
N VAL A 114 -9.58 -3.08 -8.18
CA VAL A 114 -10.80 -3.50 -8.89
C VAL A 114 -11.29 -4.86 -8.38
N ALA A 115 -10.39 -5.84 -8.25
CA ALA A 115 -10.75 -7.17 -7.74
C ALA A 115 -11.35 -7.10 -6.33
N MET A 116 -10.73 -6.32 -5.43
CA MET A 116 -11.22 -6.17 -4.06
C MET A 116 -12.54 -5.39 -3.98
N LEU A 117 -12.78 -4.44 -4.89
CA LEU A 117 -14.07 -3.77 -5.00
C LEU A 117 -15.18 -4.77 -5.32
N MET A 118 -14.95 -5.68 -6.28
CA MET A 118 -15.91 -6.72 -6.63
C MET A 118 -16.14 -7.70 -5.47
N THR A 119 -15.07 -8.12 -4.79
CA THR A 119 -15.18 -8.96 -3.60
C THR A 119 -16.03 -8.29 -2.53
N ASN A 120 -15.74 -7.04 -2.18
CA ASN A 120 -16.48 -6.28 -1.18
C ASN A 120 -17.97 -6.13 -1.56
N LEU A 121 -18.29 -5.98 -2.86
CA LEU A 121 -19.67 -5.89 -3.33
C LEU A 121 -20.43 -7.20 -3.08
N VAL A 122 -19.81 -8.35 -3.36
CA VAL A 122 -20.38 -9.67 -3.10
C VAL A 122 -20.58 -9.89 -1.61
N ASP A 123 -19.56 -9.62 -0.79
CA ASP A 123 -19.62 -9.75 0.67
C ASP A 123 -20.75 -8.90 1.26
N CYS A 124 -20.92 -7.66 0.79
CA CYS A 124 -22.02 -6.79 1.21
C CYS A 124 -23.39 -7.38 0.84
N ALA A 125 -23.56 -7.92 -0.38
CA ALA A 125 -24.81 -8.53 -0.82
C ALA A 125 -25.15 -9.79 -0.02
N GLU A 126 -24.16 -10.65 0.26
CA GLU A 126 -24.33 -11.85 1.09
C GLU A 126 -24.71 -11.49 2.54
N HIS A 127 -24.06 -10.47 3.10
CA HIS A 127 -24.36 -10.01 4.46
C HIS A 127 -25.80 -9.49 4.57
N GLU A 128 -26.26 -8.70 3.60
CA GLU A 128 -27.63 -8.19 3.52
C GLU A 128 -28.65 -9.33 3.41
N LEU A 129 -28.37 -10.31 2.55
CA LEU A 129 -29.22 -11.49 2.34
C LEU A 129 -29.37 -12.31 3.63
N ASN A 130 -28.24 -12.56 4.31
CA ASN A 130 -28.23 -13.30 5.57
C ASN A 130 -28.99 -12.56 6.68
N ALA A 131 -28.80 -11.24 6.78
CA ALA A 131 -29.54 -10.41 7.74
C ALA A 131 -31.05 -10.43 7.48
N ARG A 132 -31.46 -10.41 6.21
CA ARG A 132 -32.88 -10.52 5.81
C ARG A 132 -33.47 -11.89 6.17
N ASN A 133 -32.75 -12.97 5.88
CA ASN A 133 -33.19 -14.33 6.20
C ASN A 133 -33.33 -14.55 7.71
N ALA A 134 -32.40 -14.04 8.51
CA ALA A 134 -32.44 -14.12 9.97
C ALA A 134 -33.67 -13.39 10.56
N ARG A 135 -34.12 -12.30 9.94
CA ARG A 135 -35.35 -11.59 10.35
C ARG A 135 -36.62 -12.40 10.03
N LEU A 136 -36.63 -13.17 8.92
CA LEU A 136 -37.76 -13.97 8.52
C LEU A 136 -37.91 -15.26 9.34
N THR A 137 -36.82 -15.77 9.94
CA THR A 137 -36.84 -16.98 10.78
C THR A 137 -37.18 -16.70 12.24
N ASN A 138 -37.21 -15.46 12.67
CA ASN A 138 -37.52 -15.03 14.02
C ASN A 138 -38.96 -14.46 14.17
N CYS A 139 -39.79 -14.62 13.15
CA CYS A 139 -41.25 -14.40 13.15
C CYS A 139 -42.00 -15.73 13.11
#